data_b272c5a8d9a0e20c18eca9fc35b26047
#
_entry.id   b272c5a8d9a0e20c18eca9fc35b26047
#
_cell.length_a   1.000
_cell.length_b   1.000
_cell.length_c   1.000
_cell.angle_alpha   90.00
_cell.angle_beta   90.00
_cell.angle_gamma   90.00
#
_symmetry.space_group_name_H-M   'P 1'
#
loop_
_entity.id
_entity.type
_entity.pdbx_description
1 polymer ?
#
loop_
_entity_poly.entity_id
_entity_poly.type
_entity_poly.pdbx_seq_one_letter_code
_entity_poly.pdbx_strand_id
1 'polypeptide(L)'
;MPVSGEDAVVIALGSNDKGVWPSCVDLLEAAVARFRAEGIDVLALSSWWRSAAWPDPSDPPFVNGVAVVSTAHDPHTLMATLGRIEEAFGRERGRINAPRTLDLDLIAYGRLDGDQDGLILPHPRAAERLFVMGPLAEIAPAWVHPTAGKTAKALAESCKVGTDARPID
;
A
#
# COMPACT_ATOMS: atom_id res chain seq x y z
N MET A 1 -17.44 12.36 -3.68
CA MET A 1 -18.00 11.07 -4.16
C MET A 1 -17.32 9.93 -3.43
N PRO A 2 -18.08 8.97 -2.93
CA PRO A 2 -17.43 7.77 -2.42
C PRO A 2 -16.68 7.07 -3.54
N VAL A 3 -15.51 6.55 -3.22
CA VAL A 3 -14.69 5.83 -4.19
C VAL A 3 -15.40 4.52 -4.51
N SER A 4 -15.74 4.31 -5.80
CA SER A 4 -16.39 3.07 -6.23
C SER A 4 -15.41 1.91 -6.14
N GLY A 5 -15.84 0.80 -5.54
CA GLY A 5 -15.01 -0.37 -5.38
C GLY A 5 -14.69 -1.13 -6.65
N GLU A 6 -15.51 -1.01 -7.70
CA GLU A 6 -15.38 -1.89 -8.86
C GLU A 6 -14.18 -1.58 -9.76
N ASP A 7 -13.84 -0.31 -9.92
CA ASP A 7 -12.73 0.12 -10.76
C ASP A 7 -11.53 0.63 -9.97
N ALA A 8 -11.54 0.41 -8.66
CA ALA A 8 -10.51 0.96 -7.78
C ALA A 8 -9.14 0.34 -8.05
N VAL A 9 -8.14 1.20 -8.22
CA VAL A 9 -6.74 0.81 -8.19
C VAL A 9 -6.22 1.15 -6.80
N VAL A 10 -5.72 0.16 -6.09
CA VAL A 10 -5.34 0.29 -4.68
C VAL A 10 -3.83 0.09 -4.55
N ILE A 11 -3.16 1.08 -3.97
CA ILE A 11 -1.71 1.05 -3.72
C ILE A 11 -1.48 1.15 -2.23
N ALA A 12 -0.68 0.22 -1.68
CA ALA A 12 -0.20 0.31 -0.30
C ALA A 12 1.16 0.97 -0.27
N LEU A 13 1.37 1.81 0.73
CA LEU A 13 2.62 2.53 0.95
C LEU A 13 3.16 2.18 2.33
N GLY A 14 4.48 2.00 2.42
CA GLY A 14 5.11 1.72 3.70
C GLY A 14 6.53 2.24 3.78
N SER A 15 6.98 2.49 5.01
CA SER A 15 8.36 2.90 5.28
C SER A 15 8.72 2.57 6.72
N ASN A 16 9.95 2.09 6.95
CA ASN A 16 10.52 2.01 8.30
C ASN A 16 11.95 2.57 8.37
N ASP A 17 12.37 3.26 7.33
CA ASP A 17 13.65 3.96 7.26
C ASP A 17 13.40 5.31 6.60
N LYS A 18 13.45 6.38 7.39
CA LYS A 18 13.16 7.73 6.89
C LYS A 18 14.21 8.28 5.92
N GLY A 19 15.38 7.63 5.81
CA GLY A 19 16.47 8.13 4.98
C GLY A 19 16.84 9.56 5.36
N VAL A 20 16.86 10.45 4.37
CA VAL A 20 17.19 11.87 4.56
C VAL A 20 16.01 12.72 4.99
N TRP A 21 14.82 12.15 5.11
CA TRP A 21 13.60 12.88 5.49
C TRP A 21 13.51 13.03 7.02
N PRO A 22 12.76 14.03 7.52
CA PRO A 22 12.60 14.20 8.98
C PRO A 22 11.90 13.02 9.65
N SER A 23 10.97 12.35 8.95
CA SER A 23 10.24 11.20 9.47
C SER A 23 9.78 10.30 8.33
N CYS A 24 9.33 9.07 8.66
CA CYS A 24 8.72 8.20 7.67
C CYS A 24 7.45 8.80 7.08
N VAL A 25 6.65 9.51 7.89
CA VAL A 25 5.45 10.19 7.40
C VAL A 25 5.82 11.25 6.35
N ASP A 26 6.85 12.05 6.60
CA ASP A 26 7.30 13.07 5.65
C ASP A 26 7.76 12.42 4.33
N LEU A 27 8.50 11.32 4.43
CA LEU A 27 8.93 10.56 3.24
C LEU A 27 7.72 10.05 2.44
N LEU A 28 6.74 9.45 3.13
CA LEU A 28 5.55 8.90 2.48
C LEU A 28 4.70 10.00 1.85
N GLU A 29 4.54 11.13 2.50
CA GLU A 29 3.81 12.26 1.93
C GLU A 29 4.50 12.82 0.69
N ALA A 30 5.84 12.87 0.70
CA ALA A 30 6.61 13.27 -0.48
C ALA A 30 6.44 12.28 -1.64
N ALA A 31 6.39 10.98 -1.33
CA ALA A 31 6.15 9.95 -2.34
C ALA A 31 4.76 10.12 -2.97
N VAL A 32 3.74 10.37 -2.17
CA VAL A 32 2.37 10.61 -2.67
C VAL A 32 2.34 11.86 -3.57
N ALA A 33 3.05 12.91 -3.17
CA ALA A 33 3.14 14.14 -3.97
C ALA A 33 3.79 13.88 -5.34
N ARG A 34 4.64 12.88 -5.45
CA ARG A 34 5.30 12.48 -6.71
C ARG A 34 4.35 11.75 -7.67
N PHE A 35 3.30 11.13 -7.17
CA PHE A 35 2.42 10.25 -7.96
C PHE A 35 1.85 10.97 -9.19
N ARG A 36 1.37 12.19 -9.04
CA ARG A 36 0.74 12.93 -10.14
C ARG A 36 1.69 13.11 -11.33
N ALA A 37 2.95 13.43 -11.07
CA ALA A 37 3.96 13.60 -12.12
C ALA A 37 4.25 12.26 -12.82
N GLU A 38 3.95 11.15 -12.19
CA GLU A 38 4.16 9.81 -12.72
C GLU A 38 2.89 9.20 -13.34
N GLY A 39 1.84 9.99 -13.54
CA GLY A 39 0.60 9.53 -14.17
C GLY A 39 -0.34 8.80 -13.23
N ILE A 40 -0.25 9.06 -11.94
CA ILE A 40 -1.09 8.45 -10.91
C ILE A 40 -1.83 9.56 -10.17
N ASP A 41 -3.16 9.59 -10.30
CA ASP A 41 -4.00 10.57 -9.61
C ASP A 41 -4.56 9.96 -8.33
N VAL A 42 -4.27 10.57 -7.18
CA VAL A 42 -4.76 10.09 -5.89
C VAL A 42 -6.21 10.56 -5.71
N LEU A 43 -7.12 9.60 -5.59
CA LEU A 43 -8.55 9.87 -5.36
C LEU A 43 -8.87 9.90 -3.87
N ALA A 44 -8.22 9.06 -3.08
CA ALA A 44 -8.37 9.02 -1.63
C ALA A 44 -7.08 8.50 -1.01
N LEU A 45 -6.72 9.05 0.14
CA LEU A 45 -5.53 8.64 0.90
C LEU A 45 -5.95 8.41 2.35
N SER A 46 -5.54 7.26 2.90
CA SER A 46 -5.81 6.94 4.31
C SER A 46 -4.98 7.84 5.25
N SER A 47 -5.31 7.81 6.53
CA SER A 47 -4.38 8.26 7.55
C SER A 47 -3.16 7.32 7.56
N TRP A 48 -2.10 7.74 8.23
CA TRP A 48 -0.92 6.89 8.41
C TRP A 48 -1.13 5.99 9.63
N TRP A 49 -0.71 4.73 9.47
CA TRP A 49 -0.82 3.70 10.50
C TRP A 49 0.57 3.27 10.93
N ARG A 50 0.69 2.75 12.15
CA ARG A 50 1.94 2.26 12.70
C ARG A 50 1.80 0.80 13.10
N SER A 51 2.83 0.01 12.77
CA SER A 51 2.92 -1.39 13.21
C SER A 51 4.36 -1.75 13.56
N ALA A 52 4.55 -2.76 14.41
CA ALA A 52 5.89 -3.24 14.76
C ALA A 52 6.57 -3.85 13.53
N ALA A 53 7.90 -3.71 13.48
CA ALA A 53 8.69 -4.36 12.43
C ALA A 53 8.67 -5.88 12.60
N TRP A 54 8.82 -6.58 11.50
CA TRP A 54 8.91 -8.03 11.45
C TRP A 54 10.02 -8.41 10.46
N PRO A 55 10.82 -9.44 10.71
CA PRO A 55 10.75 -10.39 11.83
C PRO A 55 11.35 -9.89 13.14
N ASP A 56 12.10 -8.79 13.15
CA ASP A 56 12.76 -8.26 14.35
C ASP A 56 12.02 -7.02 14.86
N PRO A 57 11.27 -7.13 15.96
CA PRO A 57 10.54 -5.97 16.50
C PRO A 57 11.43 -4.89 17.11
N SER A 58 12.74 -5.12 17.22
CA SER A 58 13.68 -4.08 17.64
C SER A 58 14.06 -3.14 16.48
N ASP A 59 13.77 -3.52 15.23
CA ASP A 59 13.90 -2.62 14.09
C ASP A 59 12.87 -1.50 14.19
N PRO A 60 13.11 -0.34 13.52
CA PRO A 60 12.13 0.74 13.55
C PRO A 60 10.75 0.28 13.08
N PRO A 61 9.67 0.73 13.73
CA PRO A 61 8.32 0.36 13.33
C PRO A 61 8.01 0.85 11.92
N PHE A 62 7.11 0.11 11.24
CA PHE A 62 6.60 0.52 9.94
C PHE A 62 5.53 1.60 10.09
N VAL A 63 5.56 2.54 9.16
CA VAL A 63 4.46 3.47 8.90
C VAL A 63 3.83 3.04 7.58
N ASN A 64 2.52 2.86 7.57
CA ASN A 64 1.79 2.35 6.41
C ASN A 64 0.57 3.22 6.11
N GLY A 65 0.19 3.25 4.85
CA GLY A 65 -1.03 3.87 4.38
C GLY A 65 -1.48 3.23 3.08
N VAL A 66 -2.67 3.60 2.65
CA VAL A 66 -3.25 3.10 1.40
C VAL A 66 -3.83 4.26 0.61
N ALA A 67 -3.61 4.25 -0.68
CA ALA A 67 -4.20 5.20 -1.62
C ALA A 67 -5.08 4.45 -2.61
N VAL A 68 -6.24 5.03 -2.90
CA VAL A 68 -7.05 4.66 -4.05
C VAL A 68 -6.74 5.67 -5.14
N VAL A 69 -6.37 5.18 -6.31
CA VAL A 69 -5.86 6.04 -7.38
C VAL A 69 -6.57 5.78 -8.70
N SER A 70 -6.40 6.71 -9.62
CA SER A 70 -6.78 6.59 -11.02
C SER A 70 -5.53 6.73 -11.89
N THR A 71 -5.38 5.88 -12.89
CA THR A 71 -4.23 5.92 -13.78
C THR A 71 -4.58 5.35 -15.16
N ALA A 72 -3.91 5.85 -16.19
CA ALA A 72 -3.98 5.30 -17.54
C ALA A 72 -2.97 4.15 -17.74
N HIS A 73 -2.05 3.95 -16.80
CA HIS A 73 -1.08 2.85 -16.88
C HIS A 73 -1.79 1.50 -16.74
N ASP A 74 -1.38 0.51 -17.54
CA ASP A 74 -1.77 -0.87 -17.28
C ASP A 74 -1.06 -1.41 -16.03
N PRO A 75 -1.45 -2.57 -15.51
CA PRO A 75 -0.86 -3.08 -14.26
C PRO A 75 0.66 -3.23 -14.29
N HIS A 76 1.23 -3.74 -15.37
CA HIS A 76 2.68 -3.93 -15.49
C HIS A 76 3.42 -2.59 -15.55
N THR A 77 2.90 -1.64 -16.32
CA THR A 77 3.47 -0.30 -16.41
C THR A 77 3.38 0.41 -15.06
N LEU A 78 2.25 0.25 -14.36
CA LEU A 78 2.09 0.82 -13.04
C LEU A 78 3.11 0.24 -12.05
N MET A 79 3.30 -1.08 -12.05
CA MET A 79 4.32 -1.72 -11.20
C MET A 79 5.73 -1.19 -11.48
N ALA A 80 6.08 -1.04 -12.76
CA ALA A 80 7.38 -0.47 -13.13
C ALA A 80 7.52 0.98 -12.65
N THR A 81 6.44 1.76 -12.75
CA THR A 81 6.41 3.14 -12.28
C THR A 81 6.60 3.22 -10.77
N LEU A 82 5.90 2.36 -10.02
CA LEU A 82 6.07 2.28 -8.56
C LEU A 82 7.50 1.91 -8.17
N GLY A 83 8.13 0.98 -8.90
CA GLY A 83 9.52 0.61 -8.70
C GLY A 83 10.49 1.77 -8.90
N ARG A 84 10.26 2.60 -9.93
CA ARG A 84 11.08 3.80 -10.16
C ARG A 84 10.93 4.82 -9.04
N ILE A 85 9.72 4.99 -8.53
CA ILE A 85 9.47 5.89 -7.39
C ILE A 85 10.21 5.38 -6.15
N GLU A 86 10.13 4.07 -5.86
CA GLU A 86 10.87 3.47 -4.74
C GLU A 86 12.37 3.76 -4.84
N GLU A 87 12.95 3.58 -6.02
CA GLU A 87 14.37 3.85 -6.26
C GLU A 87 14.72 5.32 -6.06
N ALA A 88 13.84 6.23 -6.51
CA ALA A 88 14.04 7.67 -6.33
C ALA A 88 14.04 8.08 -4.86
N PHE A 89 13.38 7.31 -3.99
CA PHE A 89 13.35 7.55 -2.55
C PHE A 89 14.37 6.71 -1.77
N GLY A 90 15.36 6.13 -2.46
CA GLY A 90 16.52 5.52 -1.84
C GLY A 90 16.41 4.05 -1.50
N ARG A 91 15.40 3.34 -2.05
CA ARG A 91 15.29 1.90 -1.81
C ARG A 91 16.50 1.17 -2.38
N GLU A 92 17.18 0.40 -1.52
CA GLU A 92 18.27 -0.49 -1.92
C GLU A 92 17.73 -1.91 -2.06
N ARG A 93 18.04 -2.54 -3.21
CA ARG A 93 17.67 -3.93 -3.47
C ARG A 93 18.86 -4.83 -3.17
N GLY A 94 18.62 -6.06 -2.73
CA GLY A 94 19.64 -7.09 -2.53
C GLY A 94 19.91 -7.46 -1.09
N ARG A 95 19.33 -6.76 -0.11
CA ARG A 95 19.40 -7.13 1.31
C ARG A 95 18.05 -7.65 1.77
N ILE A 96 18.02 -8.90 2.20
CA ILE A 96 16.80 -9.52 2.74
C ILE A 96 16.48 -8.91 4.11
N ASN A 97 15.22 -8.51 4.30
CA ASN A 97 14.72 -7.92 5.55
C ASN A 97 15.45 -6.65 5.99
N ALA A 98 16.13 -5.96 5.07
CA ALA A 98 16.73 -4.66 5.37
C ALA A 98 15.64 -3.60 5.58
N PRO A 99 15.89 -2.58 6.42
CA PRO A 99 14.97 -1.44 6.51
C PRO A 99 14.71 -0.83 5.14
N ARG A 100 13.46 -0.43 4.90
CA ARG A 100 13.03 0.10 3.61
C ARG A 100 12.63 1.55 3.73
N THR A 101 13.25 2.40 2.90
CA THR A 101 12.86 3.81 2.82
C THR A 101 11.46 3.95 2.28
N LEU A 102 11.16 3.27 1.16
CA LEU A 102 9.84 3.32 0.54
C LEU A 102 9.48 1.96 -0.04
N ASP A 103 8.30 1.48 0.32
CA ASP A 103 7.73 0.25 -0.21
C ASP A 103 6.37 0.57 -0.81
N LEU A 104 6.19 0.31 -2.09
CA LEU A 104 4.95 0.57 -2.82
C LEU A 104 4.46 -0.73 -3.43
N ASP A 105 3.28 -1.18 -3.00
CA ASP A 105 2.68 -2.42 -3.49
C ASP A 105 1.37 -2.15 -4.22
N LEU A 106 1.22 -2.72 -5.39
CA LEU A 106 -0.06 -2.74 -6.09
C LEU A 106 -0.93 -3.83 -5.46
N ILE A 107 -1.98 -3.41 -4.77
CA ILE A 107 -2.86 -4.32 -4.04
C ILE A 107 -3.98 -4.85 -4.92
N ALA A 108 -4.61 -3.98 -5.70
CA ALA A 108 -5.70 -4.34 -6.59
C ALA A 108 -5.74 -3.41 -7.79
N TYR A 109 -6.20 -3.93 -8.90
CA TYR A 109 -6.39 -3.17 -10.13
C TYR A 109 -7.76 -3.52 -10.70
N GLY A 110 -8.76 -2.74 -10.31
CA GLY A 110 -10.15 -3.02 -10.66
C GLY A 110 -10.59 -4.37 -10.15
N ARG A 111 -11.16 -5.17 -11.02
CA ARG A 111 -11.66 -6.53 -10.69
C ARG A 111 -10.74 -7.64 -11.18
N LEU A 112 -9.49 -7.31 -11.57
CA LEU A 112 -8.54 -8.34 -12.03
C LEU A 112 -8.30 -9.36 -10.92
N ASP A 113 -8.37 -10.64 -11.30
CA ASP A 113 -8.27 -11.76 -10.37
C ASP A 113 -7.49 -12.88 -11.04
N GLY A 114 -6.29 -13.12 -10.54
CA GLY A 114 -5.41 -14.16 -11.04
C GLY A 114 -4.07 -13.64 -11.55
N ASP A 115 -3.41 -14.47 -12.35
CA ASP A 115 -2.09 -14.20 -12.90
C ASP A 115 -2.20 -13.31 -14.15
N GLN A 116 -1.64 -12.13 -14.09
CA GLN A 116 -1.57 -11.17 -15.19
C GLN A 116 -0.15 -11.19 -15.76
N ASP A 117 0.20 -12.22 -16.49
CA ASP A 117 1.54 -12.40 -17.07
C ASP A 117 2.66 -12.27 -16.02
N GLY A 118 2.53 -13.02 -14.92
CA GLY A 118 3.50 -13.04 -13.83
C GLY A 118 3.17 -12.10 -12.68
N LEU A 119 2.22 -11.18 -12.85
CA LEU A 119 1.76 -10.29 -11.79
C LEU A 119 0.44 -10.81 -11.24
N ILE A 120 0.43 -11.26 -9.99
CA ILE A 120 -0.76 -11.80 -9.36
C ILE A 120 -1.56 -10.68 -8.70
N LEU A 121 -2.82 -10.53 -9.11
CA LEU A 121 -3.76 -9.54 -8.57
C LEU A 121 -5.07 -10.22 -8.15
N PRO A 122 -5.69 -9.80 -7.06
CA PRO A 122 -5.17 -8.85 -6.09
C PRO A 122 -3.94 -9.42 -5.37
N HIS A 123 -3.19 -8.56 -4.68
CA HIS A 123 -1.97 -8.98 -3.97
C HIS A 123 -2.31 -10.16 -3.04
N PRO A 124 -1.59 -11.28 -3.13
CA PRO A 124 -2.04 -12.53 -2.50
C PRO A 124 -2.08 -12.52 -0.97
N ARG A 125 -1.32 -11.63 -0.33
CA ARG A 125 -1.25 -11.55 1.13
C ARG A 125 -1.96 -10.36 1.73
N ALA A 126 -2.44 -9.44 0.91
CA ALA A 126 -2.99 -8.17 1.40
C ALA A 126 -4.22 -8.36 2.28
N ALA A 127 -5.09 -9.31 1.95
CA ALA A 127 -6.33 -9.55 2.67
C ALA A 127 -6.12 -9.98 4.14
N GLU A 128 -4.94 -10.48 4.47
CA GLU A 128 -4.60 -10.94 5.82
C GLU A 128 -3.89 -9.88 6.66
N ARG A 129 -3.50 -8.76 6.04
CA ARG A 129 -2.64 -7.75 6.66
C ARG A 129 -3.45 -6.55 7.12
N LEU A 130 -3.53 -6.35 8.45
CA LEU A 130 -4.27 -5.22 9.01
C LEU A 130 -3.67 -3.88 8.60
N PHE A 131 -2.35 -3.80 8.41
CA PHE A 131 -1.69 -2.57 7.96
C PHE A 131 -1.96 -2.22 6.49
N VAL A 132 -2.72 -3.07 5.79
CA VAL A 132 -3.28 -2.77 4.45
C VAL A 132 -4.80 -2.62 4.54
N MET A 133 -5.48 -3.60 5.13
CA MET A 133 -6.95 -3.60 5.18
C MET A 133 -7.50 -2.53 6.13
N GLY A 134 -6.80 -2.22 7.21
CA GLY A 134 -7.20 -1.16 8.13
C GLY A 134 -7.25 0.21 7.45
N PRO A 135 -6.12 0.67 6.86
CA PRO A 135 -6.13 1.91 6.09
C PRO A 135 -7.11 1.91 4.92
N LEU A 136 -7.23 0.80 4.20
CA LEU A 136 -8.17 0.70 3.09
C LEU A 136 -9.62 0.87 3.58
N ALA A 137 -9.95 0.26 4.71
CA ALA A 137 -11.30 0.35 5.28
C ALA A 137 -11.66 1.78 5.72
N GLU A 138 -10.67 2.62 6.06
CA GLU A 138 -10.93 4.03 6.37
C GLU A 138 -11.48 4.79 5.17
N ILE A 139 -10.95 4.52 3.97
CA ILE A 139 -11.25 5.31 2.77
C ILE A 139 -12.19 4.61 1.82
N ALA A 140 -12.30 3.28 1.90
CA ALA A 140 -13.15 2.48 1.03
C ALA A 140 -13.66 1.24 1.77
N PRO A 141 -14.46 1.40 2.84
CA PRO A 141 -14.92 0.27 3.64
C PRO A 141 -15.76 -0.74 2.84
N ALA A 142 -16.45 -0.27 1.81
CA ALA A 142 -17.31 -1.11 0.96
C ALA A 142 -16.58 -1.73 -0.24
N TRP A 143 -15.29 -1.44 -0.42
CA TRP A 143 -14.50 -2.10 -1.46
C TRP A 143 -14.55 -3.61 -1.26
N VAL A 144 -14.78 -4.37 -2.34
CA VAL A 144 -14.90 -5.83 -2.28
C VAL A 144 -13.68 -6.46 -2.92
N HIS A 145 -13.02 -7.33 -2.16
CA HIS A 145 -11.86 -8.08 -2.64
C HIS A 145 -12.29 -9.02 -3.79
N PRO A 146 -11.66 -8.92 -4.98
CA PRO A 146 -12.08 -9.71 -6.15
C PRO A 146 -12.10 -11.21 -5.94
N THR A 147 -11.19 -11.75 -5.13
CA THR A 147 -11.11 -13.20 -4.88
C THR A 147 -11.92 -13.60 -3.66
N ALA A 148 -11.74 -12.89 -2.53
CA ALA A 148 -12.36 -13.26 -1.26
C ALA A 148 -13.86 -12.94 -1.20
N GLY A 149 -14.34 -12.01 -2.03
CA GLY A 149 -15.74 -11.60 -2.03
C GLY A 149 -16.19 -10.87 -0.76
N LYS A 150 -15.23 -10.39 0.04
CA LYS A 150 -15.50 -9.70 1.31
C LYS A 150 -15.11 -8.22 1.20
N THR A 151 -15.77 -7.38 1.97
CA THR A 151 -15.47 -5.95 2.01
C THR A 151 -14.16 -5.67 2.76
N ALA A 152 -13.55 -4.52 2.47
CA ALA A 152 -12.36 -4.08 3.19
C ALA A 152 -12.64 -4.02 4.70
N LYS A 153 -13.81 -3.53 5.10
CA LYS A 153 -14.23 -3.49 6.50
C LYS A 153 -14.23 -4.88 7.14
N ALA A 154 -14.86 -5.86 6.48
CA ALA A 154 -14.93 -7.22 6.98
C ALA A 154 -13.54 -7.87 7.05
N LEU A 155 -12.70 -7.64 6.05
CA LEU A 155 -11.33 -8.16 6.04
C LEU A 155 -10.48 -7.55 7.15
N ALA A 156 -10.60 -6.24 7.39
CA ALA A 156 -9.88 -5.58 8.48
C ALA A 156 -10.23 -6.19 9.84
N GLU A 157 -11.49 -6.53 10.05
CA GLU A 157 -11.96 -7.15 11.31
C GLU A 157 -11.41 -8.57 11.51
N SER A 158 -11.01 -9.27 10.45
CA SER A 158 -10.55 -10.66 10.51
C SER A 158 -9.08 -10.84 10.20
N CYS A 159 -8.30 -9.77 10.02
CA CYS A 159 -6.87 -9.84 9.74
C CYS A 159 -6.11 -10.55 10.87
N LYS A 160 -5.09 -11.32 10.48
CA LYS A 160 -4.25 -12.10 11.41
C LYS A 160 -2.80 -11.64 11.42
N VAL A 161 -2.39 -10.84 10.45
CA VAL A 161 -1.01 -10.34 10.32
C VAL A 161 -0.99 -8.84 10.61
N GLY A 162 -0.03 -8.41 11.41
CA GLY A 162 0.12 -7.01 11.77
C GLY A 162 -1.03 -6.50 12.64
N THR A 163 -1.54 -7.33 13.54
CA THR A 163 -2.72 -7.00 14.35
C THR A 163 -2.49 -5.88 15.36
N ASP A 164 -1.24 -5.48 15.57
CA ASP A 164 -0.86 -4.31 16.37
C ASP A 164 -0.97 -2.99 15.59
N ALA A 165 -1.25 -3.04 14.29
CA ALA A 165 -1.37 -1.86 13.45
C ALA A 165 -2.50 -0.96 13.94
N ARG A 166 -2.24 0.35 13.99
CA ARG A 166 -3.20 1.36 14.44
C ARG A 166 -2.86 2.71 13.82
N PRO A 167 -3.87 3.60 13.66
CA PRO A 167 -3.61 4.95 13.18
C PRO A 167 -2.65 5.70 14.11
N ILE A 168 -1.82 6.55 13.50
CA ILE A 168 -0.95 7.46 14.25
C ILE A 168 -1.80 8.65 14.70
N ASP A 169 -1.67 9.01 15.97
CA ASP A 169 -2.36 10.17 16.56
C ASP A 169 -1.78 11.50 16.09
#